data_56f4db862d97ddf4ea7611444d277c5f
#
_entry.id   56f4db862d97ddf4ea7611444d277c5f
#
_cell.length_a   1.000
_cell.length_b   1.000
_cell.length_c   1.000
_cell.angle_alpha   90.00
_cell.angle_beta   90.00
_cell.angle_gamma   90.00
#
_symmetry.space_group_name_H-M   'P 1'
#
loop_
_entity.id
_entity.type
_entity.pdbx_description
1 polymer ?
#
loop_
_entity_poly.entity_id
_entity_poly.type
_entity_poly.pdbx_seq_one_letter_code
_entity_poly.pdbx_strand_id
1 'polypeptide(L)'
;MKNRTEWVMHVWGRKRDSLELNGVEKFHLDMMKKMSKQISKFDKIFVNIAMDDESDDDLYNLLKDEISKVLLCKCVEFNRCQNDPLKCEYVTFRKYVFDRIGEDVNIFYSHFKGYGSNVNVFRSSFPMRILDICEKFWSYSMYMDSLKDFKGVQDVLNGGKSVYCWLMHKDNTIKRPYFESYHSMLQSGNEVYKNLVEDDLCKHSPGSFCWFNMKALKEALKDKPEVVNIDDGYIGYCSNEEKSLYVHFCELYLMNFLKVDDIYSVREYDENWKKVIGVIYCDIYPSKLVCREYLSSFDKYLIETNQI
;
A
#
# COMPACT_ATOMS: atom_id res chain seq x y z
N MET A 1 -18.62 -20.73 5.25
CA MET A 1 -18.35 -19.91 6.48
C MET A 1 -17.79 -18.58 6.02
N LYS A 2 -18.12 -17.49 6.70
CA LYS A 2 -17.57 -16.16 6.40
C LYS A 2 -16.14 -16.12 6.98
N ASN A 3 -15.15 -15.83 6.15
CA ASN A 3 -13.79 -15.67 6.62
C ASN A 3 -13.71 -14.54 7.63
N ARG A 4 -12.85 -14.67 8.64
CA ARG A 4 -12.50 -13.59 9.55
C ARG A 4 -11.85 -12.45 8.75
N THR A 5 -12.14 -11.22 9.11
CA THR A 5 -11.62 -10.03 8.44
C THR A 5 -10.77 -9.20 9.38
N GLU A 6 -9.55 -8.93 8.99
CA GLU A 6 -8.61 -8.16 9.81
C GLU A 6 -7.98 -7.03 9.01
N TRP A 7 -7.62 -5.97 9.71
CA TRP A 7 -6.86 -4.86 9.14
C TRP A 7 -5.49 -4.78 9.81
N VAL A 8 -4.45 -4.77 9.00
CA VAL A 8 -3.08 -4.52 9.43
C VAL A 8 -2.65 -3.15 8.91
N MET A 9 -2.30 -2.28 9.83
CA MET A 9 -1.93 -0.91 9.55
C MET A 9 -0.49 -0.64 10.00
N HIS A 10 0.32 -0.10 9.10
CA HIS A 10 1.63 0.43 9.43
C HIS A 10 1.57 1.95 9.59
N VAL A 11 2.07 2.46 10.72
CA VAL A 11 2.14 3.88 11.04
C VAL A 11 3.58 4.24 11.34
N TRP A 12 4.08 5.27 10.71
CA TRP A 12 5.43 5.76 10.97
C TRP A 12 5.42 6.89 11.98
N GLY A 13 5.95 6.62 13.18
CA GLY A 13 6.22 7.60 14.23
C GLY A 13 7.51 8.36 13.96
N ARG A 14 7.46 9.29 12.99
CA ARG A 14 8.61 10.07 12.56
C ARG A 14 9.04 11.03 13.64
N LYS A 15 10.36 11.04 13.96
CA LYS A 15 10.96 12.00 14.88
C LYS A 15 10.68 13.44 14.47
N ARG A 16 10.27 14.27 15.43
CA ARG A 16 9.88 15.67 15.24
C ARG A 16 10.12 16.50 16.51
N ASP A 17 10.20 17.81 16.35
CA ASP A 17 10.41 18.75 17.47
C ASP A 17 9.09 19.15 18.17
N SER A 18 7.95 18.95 17.50
CA SER A 18 6.63 19.29 18.02
C SER A 18 5.80 18.03 18.30
N LEU A 19 5.20 17.95 19.48
CA LEU A 19 4.27 16.89 19.85
C LEU A 19 2.85 17.18 19.30
N GLU A 20 2.76 17.34 17.97
CA GLU A 20 1.50 17.54 17.27
C GLU A 20 1.41 16.59 16.06
N LEU A 21 0.19 16.21 15.72
CA LEU A 21 -0.04 15.45 14.49
C LEU A 21 0.35 16.28 13.28
N ASN A 22 1.11 15.69 12.36
CA ASN A 22 1.40 16.30 11.08
C ASN A 22 0.21 16.22 10.11
N GLY A 23 0.32 16.88 8.96
CA GLY A 23 -0.77 16.93 7.97
C GLY A 23 -1.15 15.56 7.40
N VAL A 24 -0.20 14.65 7.26
CA VAL A 24 -0.44 13.28 6.77
C VAL A 24 -1.23 12.48 7.79
N GLU A 25 -0.83 12.50 9.05
CA GLU A 25 -1.50 11.81 10.14
C GLU A 25 -2.94 12.32 10.31
N LYS A 26 -3.14 13.64 10.33
CA LYS A 26 -4.47 14.27 10.38
C LYS A 26 -5.36 13.80 9.22
N PHE A 27 -4.81 13.76 8.00
CA PHE A 27 -5.54 13.30 6.82
C PHE A 27 -5.98 11.83 6.94
N HIS A 28 -5.07 10.93 7.34
CA HIS A 28 -5.42 9.52 7.52
C HIS A 28 -6.47 9.29 8.61
N LEU A 29 -6.37 10.02 9.72
CA LEU A 29 -7.37 9.98 10.79
C LEU A 29 -8.75 10.46 10.31
N ASP A 30 -8.80 11.53 9.51
CA ASP A 30 -10.05 12.03 8.94
C ASP A 30 -10.66 11.02 7.95
N MET A 31 -9.83 10.35 7.15
CA MET A 31 -10.30 9.27 6.28
C MET A 31 -10.87 8.09 7.08
N MET A 32 -10.22 7.69 8.17
CA MET A 32 -10.74 6.65 9.06
C MET A 32 -12.07 7.06 9.71
N LYS A 33 -12.23 8.30 10.14
CA LYS A 33 -13.53 8.81 10.63
C LYS A 33 -14.62 8.68 9.57
N LYS A 34 -14.35 9.10 8.33
CA LYS A 34 -15.29 8.98 7.21
C LYS A 34 -15.66 7.52 6.90
N MET A 35 -14.73 6.59 7.13
CA MET A 35 -14.89 5.16 6.89
C MET A 35 -15.29 4.36 8.13
N SER A 36 -15.70 5.00 9.21
CA SER A 36 -15.98 4.37 10.51
C SER A 36 -16.96 3.19 10.42
N LYS A 37 -18.02 3.32 9.59
CA LYS A 37 -19.00 2.25 9.34
C LYS A 37 -18.39 1.02 8.69
N GLN A 38 -17.41 1.18 7.81
CA GLN A 38 -16.67 0.08 7.18
C GLN A 38 -15.67 -0.51 8.16
N ILE A 39 -14.96 0.34 8.89
CA ILE A 39 -13.98 -0.05 9.89
C ILE A 39 -14.61 -0.90 11.00
N SER A 40 -15.83 -0.60 11.42
CA SER A 40 -16.55 -1.38 12.43
C SER A 40 -16.91 -2.82 12.00
N LYS A 41 -16.72 -3.16 10.72
CA LYS A 41 -16.97 -4.51 10.18
C LYS A 41 -15.77 -5.44 10.29
N PHE A 42 -14.58 -4.91 10.61
CA PHE A 42 -13.42 -5.75 10.87
C PHE A 42 -13.58 -6.49 12.20
N ASP A 43 -13.17 -7.75 12.22
CA ASP A 43 -13.15 -8.55 13.44
C ASP A 43 -11.98 -8.13 14.33
N LYS A 44 -10.86 -7.68 13.73
CA LYS A 44 -9.66 -7.23 14.43
C LYS A 44 -8.86 -6.22 13.61
N ILE A 45 -8.21 -5.30 14.30
CA ILE A 45 -7.28 -4.33 13.70
C ILE A 45 -5.95 -4.40 14.44
N PHE A 46 -4.87 -4.59 13.70
CA PHE A 46 -3.50 -4.49 14.18
C PHE A 46 -2.90 -3.16 13.73
N VAL A 47 -2.45 -2.37 14.65
CA VAL A 47 -1.74 -1.11 14.39
C VAL A 47 -0.29 -1.25 14.84
N ASN A 48 0.62 -1.30 13.89
CA ASN A 48 2.05 -1.30 14.17
C ASN A 48 2.60 0.11 14.01
N ILE A 49 3.01 0.73 15.11
CA ILE A 49 3.63 2.06 15.14
C ILE A 49 5.16 1.87 15.16
N ALA A 50 5.78 2.13 14.01
CA ALA A 50 7.23 2.06 13.84
C ALA A 50 7.84 3.43 14.17
N MET A 51 8.59 3.52 15.25
CA MET A 51 9.14 4.75 15.80
C MET A 51 10.57 4.98 15.32
N ASP A 52 10.91 6.20 14.87
CA ASP A 52 12.30 6.58 14.59
C ASP A 52 13.15 6.59 15.87
N ASP A 53 12.52 6.92 16.98
CA ASP A 53 13.07 6.80 18.32
C ASP A 53 12.12 5.94 19.17
N GLU A 54 12.50 4.69 19.43
CA GLU A 54 11.67 3.77 20.18
C GLU A 54 11.48 4.19 21.64
N SER A 55 12.30 5.09 22.17
CA SER A 55 12.16 5.65 23.52
C SER A 55 11.20 6.84 23.62
N ASP A 56 10.70 7.36 22.51
CA ASP A 56 9.76 8.50 22.48
C ASP A 56 8.34 8.04 22.85
N ASP A 57 8.10 7.96 24.17
CA ASP A 57 6.80 7.56 24.72
C ASP A 57 5.70 8.56 24.43
N ASP A 58 6.00 9.84 24.42
CA ASP A 58 5.03 10.90 24.23
C ASP A 58 4.46 10.85 22.81
N LEU A 59 5.31 10.72 21.81
CA LEU A 59 4.88 10.59 20.42
C LEU A 59 4.12 9.28 20.18
N TYR A 60 4.60 8.16 20.74
CA TYR A 60 3.89 6.90 20.64
C TYR A 60 2.49 6.97 21.23
N ASN A 61 2.35 7.54 22.44
CA ASN A 61 1.06 7.66 23.11
C ASN A 61 0.13 8.63 22.35
N LEU A 62 0.63 9.75 21.84
CA LEU A 62 -0.14 10.65 20.98
C LEU A 62 -0.74 9.91 19.79
N LEU A 63 0.10 9.18 19.02
CA LEU A 63 -0.36 8.45 17.82
C LEU A 63 -1.38 7.37 18.20
N LYS A 64 -1.09 6.58 19.23
CA LYS A 64 -1.97 5.54 19.73
C LYS A 64 -3.33 6.09 20.15
N ASP A 65 -3.36 7.18 20.92
CA ASP A 65 -4.58 7.78 21.44
C ASP A 65 -5.43 8.37 20.30
N GLU A 66 -4.82 9.08 19.38
CA GLU A 66 -5.54 9.68 18.25
C GLU A 66 -6.09 8.61 17.29
N ILE A 67 -5.34 7.55 17.03
CA ILE A 67 -5.81 6.42 16.22
C ILE A 67 -6.95 5.67 16.96
N SER A 68 -6.82 5.46 18.26
CA SER A 68 -7.84 4.79 19.08
C SER A 68 -9.19 5.51 19.04
N LYS A 69 -9.20 6.85 18.98
CA LYS A 69 -10.43 7.66 18.91
C LYS A 69 -11.22 7.44 17.62
N VAL A 70 -10.58 7.00 16.56
CA VAL A 70 -11.20 6.84 15.22
C VAL A 70 -11.47 5.40 14.84
N LEU A 71 -10.82 4.43 15.48
CA LEU A 71 -10.99 3.01 15.19
C LEU A 71 -12.17 2.43 16.01
N LEU A 72 -13.33 2.32 15.37
CA LEU A 72 -14.53 1.75 15.98
C LEU A 72 -14.61 0.23 15.75
N CYS A 73 -13.54 -0.50 16.05
CA CYS A 73 -13.47 -1.95 15.95
C CYS A 73 -13.56 -2.59 17.34
N LYS A 74 -14.09 -3.81 17.42
CA LYS A 74 -14.23 -4.57 18.67
C LYS A 74 -12.89 -4.96 19.31
N CYS A 75 -11.89 -5.19 18.47
CA CYS A 75 -10.57 -5.59 18.90
C CYS A 75 -9.51 -4.80 18.13
N VAL A 76 -8.82 -3.90 18.84
CA VAL A 76 -7.68 -3.14 18.30
C VAL A 76 -6.45 -3.48 19.12
N GLU A 77 -5.41 -3.96 18.46
CA GLU A 77 -4.12 -4.24 19.06
C GLU A 77 -3.06 -3.27 18.53
N PHE A 78 -2.34 -2.64 19.46
CA PHE A 78 -1.23 -1.77 19.15
C PHE A 78 0.08 -2.48 19.42
N ASN A 79 1.00 -2.40 18.48
CA ASN A 79 2.37 -2.81 18.62
C ASN A 79 3.29 -1.62 18.37
N ARG A 80 4.40 -1.58 19.10
CA ARG A 80 5.48 -0.60 18.94
C ARG A 80 6.72 -1.32 18.48
N CYS A 81 7.45 -0.75 17.55
CA CYS A 81 8.74 -1.26 17.14
C CYS A 81 9.65 -0.10 16.69
N GLN A 82 10.97 -0.37 16.67
CA GLN A 82 11.92 0.53 16.03
C GLN A 82 11.63 0.58 14.53
N ASN A 83 11.62 1.77 13.95
CA ASN A 83 11.58 1.93 12.51
C ASN A 83 12.91 1.45 11.91
N ASP A 84 12.82 0.59 10.92
CA ASP A 84 13.96 0.19 10.11
C ASP A 84 13.96 1.02 8.81
N PRO A 85 14.88 1.98 8.64
CA PRO A 85 14.91 2.86 7.47
C PRO A 85 15.19 2.13 6.16
N LEU A 86 15.71 0.90 6.21
CA LEU A 86 15.93 0.05 5.04
C LEU A 86 14.68 -0.75 4.69
N LYS A 87 13.97 -1.27 5.69
CA LYS A 87 12.82 -2.15 5.52
C LYS A 87 11.48 -1.43 5.55
N CYS A 88 11.39 -0.25 6.19
CA CYS A 88 10.18 0.54 6.29
C CYS A 88 8.94 -0.31 6.69
N GLU A 89 7.87 -0.20 5.93
CA GLU A 89 6.62 -0.94 6.16
C GLU A 89 6.71 -2.46 5.99
N TYR A 90 7.77 -2.96 5.35
CA TYR A 90 7.97 -4.40 5.15
C TYR A 90 7.99 -5.19 6.47
N VAL A 91 8.55 -4.62 7.53
CA VAL A 91 8.58 -5.26 8.86
C VAL A 91 7.17 -5.60 9.35
N THR A 92 6.24 -4.65 9.18
CA THR A 92 4.83 -4.86 9.53
C THR A 92 4.16 -5.85 8.58
N PHE A 93 4.39 -5.69 7.28
CA PHE A 93 3.83 -6.58 6.28
C PHE A 93 4.30 -8.02 6.49
N ARG A 94 5.60 -8.24 6.70
CA ARG A 94 6.17 -9.56 6.94
C ARG A 94 5.50 -10.24 8.12
N LYS A 95 5.54 -9.61 9.29
CA LYS A 95 5.07 -10.19 10.55
C LYS A 95 3.56 -10.43 10.60
N TYR A 96 2.77 -9.49 10.09
CA TYR A 96 1.31 -9.49 10.31
C TYR A 96 0.49 -9.91 9.08
N VAL A 97 1.12 -10.03 7.92
CA VAL A 97 0.49 -10.47 6.68
C VAL A 97 1.19 -11.71 6.14
N PHE A 98 2.43 -11.57 5.69
CA PHE A 98 3.12 -12.60 4.95
C PHE A 98 3.35 -13.91 5.75
N ASP A 99 3.77 -13.81 7.00
CA ASP A 99 3.98 -14.97 7.88
C ASP A 99 2.67 -15.71 8.24
N ARG A 100 1.52 -15.16 7.85
CA ARG A 100 0.19 -15.72 8.10
C ARG A 100 -0.44 -16.37 6.88
N ILE A 101 0.33 -16.56 5.80
CA ILE A 101 -0.12 -17.23 4.59
C ILE A 101 -0.65 -18.63 4.92
N GLY A 102 -1.92 -18.88 4.55
CA GLY A 102 -2.62 -20.12 4.79
C GLY A 102 -3.61 -20.11 5.95
N GLU A 103 -3.68 -19.04 6.74
CA GLU A 103 -4.74 -18.87 7.72
C GLU A 103 -6.10 -18.62 7.03
N ASP A 104 -7.19 -18.96 7.72
CA ASP A 104 -8.56 -18.73 7.24
C ASP A 104 -9.01 -17.30 7.59
N VAL A 105 -8.38 -16.32 6.95
CA VAL A 105 -8.60 -14.90 7.20
C VAL A 105 -8.39 -14.07 5.93
N ASN A 106 -9.18 -13.01 5.79
CA ASN A 106 -8.98 -11.96 4.80
C ASN A 106 -8.32 -10.76 5.50
N ILE A 107 -7.14 -10.36 5.07
CA ILE A 107 -6.37 -9.26 5.67
C ILE A 107 -6.38 -8.06 4.73
N PHE A 108 -6.81 -6.90 5.22
CA PHE A 108 -6.55 -5.62 4.60
C PHE A 108 -5.23 -5.06 5.13
N TYR A 109 -4.30 -4.76 4.24
CA TYR A 109 -3.04 -4.10 4.59
C TYR A 109 -3.04 -2.66 4.10
N SER A 110 -2.61 -1.75 4.95
CA SER A 110 -2.40 -0.36 4.58
C SER A 110 -1.29 0.27 5.42
N HIS A 111 -0.76 1.40 4.94
CA HIS A 111 0.14 2.23 5.70
C HIS A 111 -0.29 3.70 5.67
N PHE A 112 0.16 4.50 6.63
CA PHE A 112 0.06 5.94 6.52
C PHE A 112 1.03 6.40 5.45
N LYS A 113 0.52 6.54 4.23
CA LYS A 113 1.34 7.00 3.11
C LYS A 113 1.80 8.43 3.40
N GLY A 114 3.07 8.55 3.75
CA GLY A 114 3.70 9.82 4.05
C GLY A 114 4.43 10.37 2.83
N TYR A 115 4.77 11.64 2.91
CA TYR A 115 5.67 12.25 1.95
C TYR A 115 7.04 11.56 2.03
N GLY A 116 7.39 10.80 1.01
CA GLY A 116 8.72 10.23 0.91
C GLY A 116 9.77 11.35 0.98
N SER A 117 10.83 11.13 1.73
CA SER A 117 11.95 12.08 1.87
C SER A 117 12.60 12.46 0.52
N ASN A 118 12.34 11.70 -0.53
CA ASN A 118 12.87 11.92 -1.88
C ASN A 118 12.03 12.87 -2.75
N VAL A 119 10.92 13.39 -2.26
CA VAL A 119 10.13 14.44 -2.95
C VAL A 119 10.93 15.75 -3.12
N ASN A 120 12.08 15.89 -2.48
CA ASN A 120 12.92 17.07 -2.62
C ASN A 120 13.45 17.32 -4.05
N VAL A 121 13.56 16.29 -4.89
CA VAL A 121 14.02 16.43 -6.27
C VAL A 121 12.92 17.00 -7.18
N PHE A 122 11.66 16.69 -6.91
CA PHE A 122 10.51 17.17 -7.70
C PHE A 122 9.86 18.44 -7.14
N ARG A 123 10.20 18.83 -5.92
CA ARG A 123 9.63 20.00 -5.23
C ARG A 123 10.01 21.34 -5.83
N SER A 124 11.01 21.40 -6.70
CA SER A 124 11.49 22.68 -7.25
C SER A 124 10.61 23.25 -8.37
N SER A 125 9.75 22.45 -9.01
CA SER A 125 8.99 22.86 -10.19
C SER A 125 7.47 23.01 -9.96
N PHE A 126 6.92 22.50 -8.85
CA PHE A 126 5.48 22.61 -8.56
C PHE A 126 5.19 23.36 -7.26
N PRO A 127 4.13 24.19 -7.22
CA PRO A 127 3.64 24.74 -5.96
C PRO A 127 3.34 23.61 -4.97
N MET A 128 3.93 23.68 -3.78
CA MET A 128 3.77 22.68 -2.69
C MET A 128 2.31 22.32 -2.43
N ARG A 129 1.39 23.28 -2.59
CA ARG A 129 -0.05 23.09 -2.40
C ARG A 129 -0.65 22.07 -3.40
N ILE A 130 -0.19 22.06 -4.65
CA ILE A 130 -0.71 21.14 -5.67
C ILE A 130 -0.25 19.72 -5.39
N LEU A 131 1.01 19.53 -5.02
CA LEU A 131 1.54 18.22 -4.65
C LEU A 131 0.79 17.65 -3.42
N ASP A 132 0.57 18.46 -2.40
CA ASP A 132 -0.19 18.08 -1.22
C ASP A 132 -1.61 17.61 -1.57
N ILE A 133 -2.31 18.34 -2.44
CA ILE A 133 -3.66 17.98 -2.90
C ILE A 133 -3.62 16.65 -3.68
N CYS A 134 -2.66 16.45 -4.56
CA CYS A 134 -2.55 15.23 -5.36
C CYS A 134 -2.26 14.00 -4.48
N GLU A 135 -1.39 14.11 -3.50
CA GLU A 135 -1.07 13.00 -2.59
C GLU A 135 -2.26 12.66 -1.68
N LYS A 136 -2.97 13.66 -1.20
CA LYS A 136 -4.22 13.45 -0.43
C LYS A 136 -5.29 12.78 -1.28
N PHE A 137 -5.44 13.20 -2.55
CA PHE A 137 -6.38 12.56 -3.47
C PHE A 137 -6.03 11.11 -3.75
N TRP A 138 -4.75 10.82 -3.94
CA TRP A 138 -4.26 9.45 -4.12
C TRP A 138 -4.62 8.57 -2.92
N SER A 139 -4.28 9.02 -1.72
CA SER A 139 -4.62 8.30 -0.49
C SER A 139 -6.13 8.18 -0.27
N TYR A 140 -6.91 9.21 -0.61
CA TYR A 140 -8.37 9.15 -0.61
C TYR A 140 -8.90 8.04 -1.51
N SER A 141 -8.41 7.96 -2.75
CA SER A 141 -8.82 6.92 -3.70
C SER A 141 -8.50 5.52 -3.20
N MET A 142 -7.32 5.33 -2.58
CA MET A 142 -6.95 4.05 -1.97
C MET A 142 -7.95 3.60 -0.90
N TYR A 143 -8.33 4.50 0.03
CA TYR A 143 -9.33 4.19 1.06
C TYR A 143 -10.71 3.91 0.45
N MET A 144 -11.16 4.76 -0.48
CA MET A 144 -12.48 4.62 -1.09
C MET A 144 -12.60 3.31 -1.86
N ASP A 145 -11.65 3.03 -2.74
CA ASP A 145 -11.68 1.83 -3.58
C ASP A 145 -11.46 0.54 -2.79
N SER A 146 -10.71 0.61 -1.67
CA SER A 146 -10.43 -0.58 -0.83
C SER A 146 -11.50 -0.86 0.22
N LEU A 147 -12.23 0.14 0.72
CA LEU A 147 -13.11 -0.02 1.89
C LEU A 147 -14.58 0.30 1.63
N LYS A 148 -14.92 1.17 0.65
CA LYS A 148 -16.29 1.65 0.45
C LYS A 148 -17.27 0.51 0.22
N ASP A 149 -16.92 -0.42 -0.67
CA ASP A 149 -17.71 -1.63 -0.92
C ASP A 149 -17.14 -2.84 -0.19
N PHE A 150 -17.16 -2.79 1.13
CA PHE A 150 -16.64 -3.88 1.98
C PHE A 150 -17.25 -5.25 1.65
N LYS A 151 -18.54 -5.29 1.28
CA LYS A 151 -19.21 -6.53 0.92
C LYS A 151 -18.68 -7.06 -0.40
N GLY A 152 -18.61 -6.23 -1.43
CA GLY A 152 -18.09 -6.61 -2.75
C GLY A 152 -16.65 -7.11 -2.67
N VAL A 153 -15.79 -6.47 -1.85
CA VAL A 153 -14.45 -6.98 -1.57
C VAL A 153 -14.49 -8.41 -1.01
N GLN A 154 -15.32 -8.64 0.02
CA GLN A 154 -15.42 -9.98 0.62
C GLN A 154 -15.99 -11.01 -0.36
N ASP A 155 -16.94 -10.64 -1.20
CA ASP A 155 -17.52 -11.54 -2.22
C ASP A 155 -16.44 -11.94 -3.25
N VAL A 156 -15.60 -11.01 -3.69
CA VAL A 156 -14.47 -11.27 -4.60
C VAL A 156 -13.44 -12.21 -3.97
N LEU A 157 -13.00 -11.93 -2.74
CA LEU A 157 -12.02 -12.75 -2.05
C LEU A 157 -12.55 -14.15 -1.72
N ASN A 158 -13.81 -14.26 -1.27
CA ASN A 158 -14.46 -15.54 -1.01
C ASN A 158 -14.75 -16.32 -2.30
N GLY A 159 -14.80 -15.65 -3.45
CA GLY A 159 -14.84 -16.24 -4.79
C GLY A 159 -13.52 -16.86 -5.26
N GLY A 160 -12.46 -16.78 -4.43
CA GLY A 160 -11.19 -17.45 -4.66
C GLY A 160 -10.04 -16.56 -5.14
N LYS A 161 -10.25 -15.24 -5.26
CA LYS A 161 -9.15 -14.33 -5.54
C LYS A 161 -8.21 -14.24 -4.35
N SER A 162 -6.91 -14.29 -4.62
CA SER A 162 -5.87 -14.18 -3.58
C SER A 162 -5.62 -12.75 -3.14
N VAL A 163 -5.76 -11.80 -4.07
CA VAL A 163 -5.52 -10.37 -3.82
C VAL A 163 -6.65 -9.53 -4.41
N TYR A 164 -7.04 -8.50 -3.66
CA TYR A 164 -7.87 -7.39 -4.15
C TYR A 164 -7.11 -6.09 -3.92
N CYS A 165 -6.85 -5.35 -5.00
CA CYS A 165 -6.16 -4.08 -4.93
C CYS A 165 -6.96 -2.96 -5.60
N TRP A 166 -6.70 -1.72 -5.21
CA TRP A 166 -7.41 -0.55 -5.73
C TRP A 166 -7.02 -0.21 -7.16
N LEU A 167 -5.76 -0.46 -7.53
CA LEU A 167 -5.20 -0.22 -8.85
C LEU A 167 -4.15 -1.29 -9.15
N MET A 168 -4.16 -1.85 -10.35
CA MET A 168 -3.09 -2.68 -10.82
C MET A 168 -2.53 -2.17 -12.13
N HIS A 169 -1.23 -2.08 -12.16
CA HIS A 169 -0.46 -1.77 -13.33
C HIS A 169 0.12 -3.06 -13.92
N LYS A 170 -0.09 -3.29 -15.21
CA LYS A 170 0.46 -4.41 -15.98
C LYS A 170 1.20 -3.82 -17.17
N ASP A 171 2.50 -3.97 -17.25
CA ASP A 171 3.25 -3.44 -18.40
C ASP A 171 4.52 -4.21 -18.67
N ASN A 172 4.80 -4.46 -19.95
CA ASN A 172 6.01 -5.09 -20.46
C ASN A 172 7.11 -4.08 -20.81
N THR A 173 6.78 -2.78 -20.88
CA THR A 173 7.60 -1.80 -21.57
C THR A 173 8.19 -0.73 -20.67
N ILE A 174 8.17 -0.91 -19.36
CA ILE A 174 8.39 0.21 -18.46
C ILE A 174 9.85 0.60 -18.28
N LYS A 175 10.14 1.80 -18.70
CA LYS A 175 11.36 2.55 -18.46
C LYS A 175 11.23 3.45 -17.21
N ARG A 176 10.83 2.90 -16.04
CA ARG A 176 10.74 3.69 -14.80
C ARG A 176 11.58 3.07 -13.69
N PRO A 177 12.14 3.87 -12.75
CA PRO A 177 13.06 3.40 -11.71
C PRO A 177 12.56 2.20 -10.90
N TYR A 178 11.25 2.10 -10.67
CA TYR A 178 10.63 0.98 -9.96
C TYR A 178 10.73 -0.35 -10.71
N PHE A 179 10.83 -0.31 -12.03
CA PHE A 179 10.93 -1.49 -12.89
C PHE A 179 12.37 -1.83 -13.25
N GLU A 180 13.28 -0.87 -13.12
CA GLU A 180 14.70 -1.17 -13.18
C GLU A 180 15.09 -2.13 -12.05
N SER A 181 14.48 -1.98 -10.86
CA SER A 181 14.65 -2.94 -9.76
C SER A 181 14.09 -4.32 -10.10
N TYR A 182 12.92 -4.40 -10.72
CA TYR A 182 12.35 -5.67 -11.19
C TYR A 182 13.18 -6.30 -12.30
N HIS A 183 13.58 -5.53 -13.31
CA HIS A 183 14.47 -5.99 -14.36
C HIS A 183 15.85 -6.33 -13.83
N SER A 184 16.41 -5.57 -12.90
CA SER A 184 17.66 -5.91 -12.22
C SER A 184 17.53 -7.20 -11.42
N MET A 185 16.39 -7.44 -10.78
CA MET A 185 16.09 -8.70 -10.12
C MET A 185 16.06 -9.87 -11.11
N LEU A 186 15.37 -9.72 -12.24
CA LEU A 186 15.35 -10.73 -13.30
C LEU A 186 16.71 -10.91 -13.99
N GLN A 187 17.49 -9.81 -14.10
CA GLN A 187 18.82 -9.80 -14.75
C GLN A 187 19.96 -10.16 -13.81
N SER A 188 19.76 -10.13 -12.49
CA SER A 188 20.79 -10.42 -11.48
C SER A 188 21.39 -11.82 -11.58
N GLY A 189 20.87 -12.65 -12.49
CA GLY A 189 21.30 -14.04 -12.66
C GLY A 189 20.80 -14.95 -11.53
N ASN A 190 20.00 -14.43 -10.60
CA ASN A 190 19.37 -15.24 -9.59
C ASN A 190 18.25 -16.06 -10.25
N GLU A 191 18.59 -17.28 -10.65
CA GLU A 191 17.66 -18.19 -11.32
C GLU A 191 16.42 -18.50 -10.50
N VAL A 192 16.51 -18.41 -9.17
CA VAL A 192 15.37 -18.60 -8.28
C VAL A 192 14.28 -17.59 -8.58
N TYR A 193 14.63 -16.31 -8.73
CA TYR A 193 13.63 -15.29 -9.07
C TYR A 193 13.03 -15.47 -10.45
N LYS A 194 13.86 -15.80 -11.44
CA LYS A 194 13.36 -16.09 -12.81
C LYS A 194 12.35 -17.23 -12.83
N ASN A 195 12.59 -18.25 -12.03
CA ASN A 195 11.73 -19.43 -11.96
C ASN A 195 10.47 -19.19 -11.09
N LEU A 196 10.49 -18.17 -10.23
CA LEU A 196 9.37 -17.86 -9.34
C LEU A 196 8.35 -16.89 -9.94
N VAL A 197 8.78 -16.02 -10.85
CA VAL A 197 7.88 -15.06 -11.51
C VAL A 197 6.95 -15.78 -12.49
N GLU A 198 5.65 -15.53 -12.36
CA GLU A 198 4.61 -16.32 -13.05
C GLU A 198 4.48 -16.01 -14.53
N ASP A 199 4.75 -14.78 -14.95
CA ASP A 199 4.69 -14.34 -16.33
C ASP A 199 5.65 -13.18 -16.60
N ASP A 200 5.82 -12.82 -17.88
CA ASP A 200 6.70 -11.73 -18.30
C ASP A 200 6.11 -10.33 -18.02
N LEU A 201 4.90 -10.27 -17.48
CA LEU A 201 4.22 -9.02 -17.14
C LEU A 201 4.60 -8.57 -15.74
N CYS A 202 5.21 -7.40 -15.63
CA CYS A 202 5.37 -6.77 -14.32
C CYS A 202 4.02 -6.30 -13.79
N LYS A 203 3.63 -6.81 -12.62
CA LYS A 203 2.41 -6.45 -11.89
C LYS A 203 2.77 -5.59 -10.69
N HIS A 204 2.18 -4.41 -10.62
CA HIS A 204 2.44 -3.43 -9.56
C HIS A 204 1.14 -2.83 -9.04
N SER A 205 0.91 -2.91 -7.73
CA SER A 205 -0.18 -2.22 -7.03
C SER A 205 0.38 -1.10 -6.16
N PRO A 206 0.40 0.14 -6.64
CA PRO A 206 1.06 1.23 -5.93
C PRO A 206 0.34 1.58 -4.63
N GLY A 207 1.11 1.85 -3.59
CA GLY A 207 0.64 2.37 -2.31
C GLY A 207 0.30 1.33 -1.27
N SER A 208 0.54 0.04 -1.52
CA SER A 208 0.39 -1.06 -0.55
C SER A 208 -0.99 -1.12 0.14
N PHE A 209 -2.06 -0.66 -0.53
CA PHE A 209 -3.44 -0.76 -0.05
C PHE A 209 -4.11 -1.96 -0.70
N CYS A 210 -3.90 -3.13 -0.10
CA CYS A 210 -4.35 -4.39 -0.66
C CYS A 210 -5.07 -5.25 0.37
N TRP A 211 -6.03 -6.02 -0.12
CA TRP A 211 -6.62 -7.12 0.61
C TRP A 211 -6.00 -8.44 0.16
N PHE A 212 -5.81 -9.34 1.11
CA PHE A 212 -5.26 -10.66 0.89
C PHE A 212 -6.20 -11.71 1.48
N ASN A 213 -6.63 -12.68 0.67
CA ASN A 213 -7.21 -13.91 1.16
C ASN A 213 -6.05 -14.88 1.43
N MET A 214 -5.70 -15.06 2.70
CA MET A 214 -4.49 -15.78 3.09
C MET A 214 -4.53 -17.25 2.72
N LYS A 215 -5.71 -17.87 2.71
CA LYS A 215 -5.90 -19.24 2.27
C LYS A 215 -5.75 -19.40 0.77
N ALA A 216 -6.39 -18.52 -0.02
CA ALA A 216 -6.25 -18.50 -1.46
C ALA A 216 -4.82 -18.16 -1.89
N LEU A 217 -4.15 -17.27 -1.16
CA LEU A 217 -2.75 -16.91 -1.40
C LEU A 217 -1.82 -18.13 -1.22
N LYS A 218 -2.05 -18.94 -0.18
CA LYS A 218 -1.31 -20.20 -0.01
C LYS A 218 -1.50 -21.15 -1.19
N GLU A 219 -2.73 -21.26 -1.66
CA GLU A 219 -3.04 -22.15 -2.81
C GLU A 219 -2.37 -21.61 -4.09
N ALA A 220 -2.43 -20.31 -4.34
CA ALA A 220 -1.79 -19.68 -5.49
C ALA A 220 -0.25 -19.83 -5.48
N LEU A 221 0.36 -19.93 -4.30
CA LEU A 221 1.81 -20.08 -4.10
C LEU A 221 2.25 -21.52 -3.78
N LYS A 222 1.36 -22.52 -3.86
CA LYS A 222 1.66 -23.90 -3.43
C LYS A 222 2.83 -24.54 -4.19
N ASP A 223 2.97 -24.19 -5.46
CA ASP A 223 4.04 -24.70 -6.34
C ASP A 223 5.31 -23.83 -6.25
N LYS A 224 5.32 -22.84 -5.35
CA LYS A 224 6.40 -21.87 -5.14
C LYS A 224 6.77 -21.78 -3.64
N PRO A 225 7.16 -22.89 -3.00
CA PRO A 225 7.45 -22.91 -1.56
C PRO A 225 8.57 -21.94 -1.17
N GLU A 226 9.48 -21.63 -2.08
CA GLU A 226 10.56 -20.68 -1.87
C GLU A 226 10.05 -19.26 -1.64
N VAL A 227 8.91 -18.88 -2.25
CA VAL A 227 8.28 -17.56 -2.00
C VAL A 227 7.76 -17.48 -0.58
N VAL A 228 7.11 -18.55 -0.10
CA VAL A 228 6.56 -18.59 1.27
C VAL A 228 7.66 -18.62 2.33
N ASN A 229 8.79 -19.25 2.01
CA ASN A 229 9.95 -19.38 2.89
C ASN A 229 11.04 -18.35 2.60
N ILE A 230 10.75 -17.32 1.80
CA ILE A 230 11.72 -16.28 1.46
C ILE A 230 12.20 -15.58 2.73
N ASP A 231 13.50 -15.56 2.95
CA ASP A 231 14.08 -14.88 4.07
C ASP A 231 14.48 -13.42 3.72
N ASP A 232 14.79 -12.66 4.77
CA ASP A 232 15.18 -11.26 4.62
C ASP A 232 16.49 -11.10 3.82
N GLY A 233 17.40 -12.06 3.90
CA GLY A 233 18.65 -12.08 3.15
C GLY A 233 18.41 -12.17 1.65
N TYR A 234 17.39 -12.91 1.24
CA TYR A 234 16.99 -13.04 -0.16
C TYR A 234 16.48 -11.72 -0.74
N ILE A 235 15.67 -11.01 0.01
CA ILE A 235 15.08 -9.73 -0.43
C ILE A 235 16.17 -8.67 -0.57
N GLY A 236 17.13 -8.63 0.37
CA GLY A 236 18.26 -7.69 0.32
C GLY A 236 19.28 -7.98 -0.79
N TYR A 237 19.42 -9.23 -1.20
CA TYR A 237 20.46 -9.65 -2.16
C TYR A 237 20.18 -9.20 -3.61
N CYS A 238 18.96 -8.83 -3.93
CA CYS A 238 18.52 -8.60 -5.32
C CYS A 238 18.70 -7.19 -5.84
N SER A 239 19.21 -6.24 -5.05
CA SER A 239 19.45 -4.88 -5.52
C SER A 239 20.75 -4.29 -5.00
N ASN A 240 21.41 -3.52 -5.86
CA ASN A 240 22.47 -2.59 -5.43
C ASN A 240 21.92 -1.43 -4.57
N GLU A 241 20.58 -1.32 -4.48
CA GLU A 241 19.82 -0.40 -3.65
C GLU A 241 18.89 -1.19 -2.73
N GLU A 242 19.43 -1.81 -1.69
CA GLU A 242 18.72 -2.67 -0.72
C GLU A 242 17.38 -2.09 -0.25
N LYS A 243 17.32 -0.77 -0.12
CA LYS A 243 16.15 -0.04 0.37
C LYS A 243 14.91 -0.18 -0.52
N SER A 244 15.08 -0.29 -1.84
CA SER A 244 13.93 -0.30 -2.77
C SER A 244 13.16 -1.61 -2.77
N LEU A 245 13.81 -2.73 -2.46
CA LEU A 245 13.21 -4.06 -2.49
C LEU A 245 12.20 -4.27 -1.36
N TYR A 246 12.63 -3.96 -0.14
CA TYR A 246 11.76 -4.10 1.03
C TYR A 246 10.54 -3.19 0.95
N VAL A 247 10.72 -1.93 0.56
CA VAL A 247 9.65 -0.94 0.45
C VAL A 247 8.59 -1.36 -0.57
N HIS A 248 9.00 -2.01 -1.66
CA HIS A 248 8.09 -2.41 -2.74
C HIS A 248 7.68 -3.88 -2.68
N PHE A 249 8.00 -4.61 -1.62
CA PHE A 249 7.71 -6.03 -1.57
C PHE A 249 6.22 -6.35 -1.76
N CYS A 250 5.35 -5.70 -1.01
CA CYS A 250 3.91 -5.92 -1.12
C CYS A 250 3.29 -5.27 -2.36
N GLU A 251 3.86 -4.17 -2.84
CA GLU A 251 3.37 -3.46 -4.02
C GLU A 251 3.74 -4.16 -5.33
N LEU A 252 4.92 -4.75 -5.40
CA LEU A 252 5.52 -5.21 -6.63
C LEU A 252 5.86 -6.70 -6.60
N TYR A 253 6.70 -7.12 -5.66
CA TYR A 253 7.29 -8.46 -5.72
C TYR A 253 6.26 -9.56 -5.48
N LEU A 254 5.45 -9.46 -4.44
CA LEU A 254 4.42 -10.46 -4.15
C LEU A 254 3.46 -10.61 -5.34
N MET A 255 3.07 -9.50 -5.97
CA MET A 255 2.17 -9.52 -7.12
C MET A 255 2.74 -10.28 -8.32
N ASN A 256 4.06 -10.25 -8.52
CA ASN A 256 4.71 -10.91 -9.64
C ASN A 256 4.85 -12.42 -9.48
N PHE A 257 4.72 -12.94 -8.25
CA PHE A 257 4.66 -14.39 -8.00
C PHE A 257 3.27 -14.99 -8.24
N LEU A 258 2.25 -14.16 -8.48
CA LEU A 258 0.86 -14.55 -8.68
C LEU A 258 0.47 -14.46 -10.15
N LYS A 259 -0.46 -15.32 -10.57
CA LYS A 259 -1.13 -15.19 -11.88
C LYS A 259 -2.02 -13.95 -11.89
N VAL A 260 -2.23 -13.37 -13.04
CA VAL A 260 -3.18 -12.26 -13.21
C VAL A 260 -4.58 -12.66 -12.71
N ASP A 261 -4.97 -13.91 -12.94
CA ASP A 261 -6.28 -14.43 -12.52
C ASP A 261 -6.44 -14.56 -11.00
N ASP A 262 -5.35 -14.60 -10.24
CA ASP A 262 -5.39 -14.61 -8.77
C ASP A 262 -5.61 -13.23 -8.17
N ILE A 263 -5.49 -12.17 -8.98
CA ILE A 263 -5.57 -10.79 -8.54
C ILE A 263 -6.82 -10.14 -9.11
N TYR A 264 -7.56 -9.43 -8.26
CA TYR A 264 -8.63 -8.53 -8.67
C TYR A 264 -8.19 -7.09 -8.45
N SER A 265 -8.36 -6.25 -9.46
CA SER A 265 -8.11 -4.82 -9.36
C SER A 265 -9.40 -4.04 -9.64
N VAL A 266 -9.69 -3.04 -8.81
CA VAL A 266 -10.82 -2.14 -9.02
C VAL A 266 -10.61 -1.32 -10.29
N ARG A 267 -9.36 -0.92 -10.53
CA ARG A 267 -8.96 -0.13 -11.70
C ARG A 267 -7.76 -0.77 -12.37
N GLU A 268 -7.77 -0.78 -13.68
CA GLU A 268 -6.59 -1.13 -14.46
C GLU A 268 -5.88 0.14 -14.92
N TYR A 269 -4.56 0.11 -14.86
CA TYR A 269 -3.73 1.19 -15.32
C TYR A 269 -3.65 1.16 -16.85
N ASP A 270 -4.44 1.99 -17.50
CA ASP A 270 -4.42 2.20 -18.94
C ASP A 270 -3.63 3.46 -19.34
N GLU A 271 -3.59 3.77 -20.63
CA GLU A 271 -2.92 4.98 -21.15
C GLU A 271 -3.50 6.29 -20.58
N ASN A 272 -4.77 6.29 -20.16
CA ASN A 272 -5.38 7.46 -19.55
C ASN A 272 -4.86 7.64 -18.12
N TRP A 273 -4.70 6.55 -17.36
CA TRP A 273 -4.07 6.57 -16.05
C TRP A 273 -2.60 6.94 -16.12
N LYS A 274 -1.84 6.47 -17.13
CA LYS A 274 -0.46 6.91 -17.36
C LYS A 274 -0.38 8.42 -17.49
N LYS A 275 -1.31 9.03 -18.19
CA LYS A 275 -1.37 10.48 -18.38
C LYS A 275 -1.68 11.20 -17.06
N VAL A 276 -2.63 10.68 -16.29
CA VAL A 276 -3.02 11.25 -15.00
C VAL A 276 -1.91 11.12 -13.96
N ILE A 277 -1.32 9.94 -13.81
CA ILE A 277 -0.18 9.75 -12.90
C ILE A 277 1.05 10.47 -13.42
N GLY A 278 1.26 10.54 -14.73
CA GLY A 278 2.29 11.36 -15.34
C GLY A 278 2.15 12.85 -15.00
N VAL A 279 0.93 13.36 -14.91
CA VAL A 279 0.65 14.73 -14.42
C VAL A 279 0.99 14.87 -12.93
N ILE A 280 0.76 13.84 -12.13
CA ILE A 280 1.07 13.85 -10.70
C ILE A 280 2.57 13.71 -10.44
N TYR A 281 3.29 12.92 -11.25
CA TYR A 281 4.70 12.58 -11.03
C TYR A 281 5.70 13.16 -12.04
N CYS A 282 5.25 13.65 -13.19
CA CYS A 282 6.11 14.17 -14.26
C CYS A 282 5.55 15.47 -14.80
N ASP A 283 6.36 16.50 -14.89
CA ASP A 283 6.24 17.85 -15.44
C ASP A 283 5.32 18.08 -16.68
N ILE A 284 4.23 17.34 -16.85
CA ILE A 284 3.34 17.50 -18.00
C ILE A 284 2.09 18.27 -17.59
N TYR A 285 1.97 19.45 -18.15
CA TYR A 285 0.87 20.40 -17.98
C TYR A 285 -0.53 19.76 -18.08
N PRO A 286 -1.45 20.13 -17.18
CA PRO A 286 -2.81 19.57 -17.10
C PRO A 286 -3.71 19.87 -18.29
N SER A 287 -3.26 20.66 -19.27
CA SER A 287 -4.14 21.37 -20.22
C SER A 287 -4.82 20.52 -21.28
N LYS A 288 -4.53 19.21 -21.42
CA LYS A 288 -5.13 18.47 -22.56
C LYS A 288 -5.68 17.08 -22.33
N LEU A 289 -5.50 16.43 -21.16
CA LEU A 289 -5.71 14.99 -21.10
C LEU A 289 -6.16 14.49 -19.75
N VAL A 290 -7.41 14.69 -19.43
CA VAL A 290 -7.97 14.07 -18.24
C VAL A 290 -9.20 13.29 -18.64
N CYS A 291 -9.20 12.00 -18.31
CA CYS A 291 -10.37 11.16 -18.43
C CYS A 291 -11.53 11.79 -17.64
N ARG A 292 -12.71 11.91 -18.23
CA ARG A 292 -13.89 12.53 -17.60
C ARG A 292 -14.23 11.92 -16.24
N GLU A 293 -14.06 10.62 -16.09
CA GLU A 293 -14.34 9.92 -14.83
C GLU A 293 -13.36 10.29 -13.72
N TYR A 294 -12.10 10.53 -14.08
CA TYR A 294 -11.08 10.92 -13.13
C TYR A 294 -11.25 12.37 -12.69
N LEU A 295 -11.53 13.28 -13.61
CA LEU A 295 -11.90 14.67 -13.27
C LEU A 295 -13.08 14.69 -12.33
N SER A 296 -14.15 13.97 -12.65
CA SER A 296 -15.32 13.92 -11.79
C SER A 296 -15.02 13.38 -10.38
N SER A 297 -14.11 12.42 -10.26
CA SER A 297 -13.65 11.90 -8.96
C SER A 297 -12.76 12.89 -8.23
N PHE A 298 -11.92 13.62 -8.94
CA PHE A 298 -11.05 14.65 -8.35
C PHE A 298 -11.87 15.88 -7.95
N ASP A 299 -12.78 16.36 -8.79
CA ASP A 299 -13.70 17.45 -8.47
C ASP A 299 -14.56 17.10 -7.26
N LYS A 300 -15.09 15.87 -7.21
CA LYS A 300 -15.83 15.37 -6.07
C LYS A 300 -14.98 15.36 -4.80
N TYR A 301 -13.72 14.92 -4.89
CA TYR A 301 -12.78 14.96 -3.78
C TYR A 301 -12.55 16.41 -3.30
N LEU A 302 -12.31 17.36 -4.21
CA LEU A 302 -12.09 18.77 -3.87
C LEU A 302 -13.29 19.36 -3.14
N ILE A 303 -14.51 19.09 -3.64
CA ILE A 303 -15.77 19.52 -3.01
C ILE A 303 -15.94 18.89 -1.61
N GLU A 304 -15.80 17.56 -1.50
CA GLU A 304 -15.97 16.83 -0.23
C GLU A 304 -14.93 17.21 0.84
N THR A 305 -13.79 17.72 0.43
CA THR A 305 -12.69 18.13 1.34
C THR A 305 -12.59 19.64 1.54
N ASN A 306 -13.53 20.41 0.99
CA ASN A 306 -13.53 21.89 1.02
C ASN A 306 -12.20 22.51 0.53
N GLN A 307 -11.62 21.95 -0.53
CA GLN A 307 -10.40 22.50 -1.17
C GLN A 307 -10.73 23.53 -2.27
N ILE A 308 -11.97 23.57 -2.74
CA ILE A 308 -12.62 24.58 -3.62
C ILE A 308 -13.99 24.92 -3.06
#